data_dc72b30a034ef68632277d10756640ba
#
_entry.id   dc72b30a034ef68632277d10756640ba
#
_cell.length_a   1.000
_cell.length_b   1.000
_cell.length_c   1.000
_cell.angle_alpha   90.00
_cell.angle_beta   90.00
_cell.angle_gamma   90.00
#
_symmetry.space_group_name_H-M   'P 1'
#
loop_
_entity.id
_entity.type
_entity.pdbx_description
1 polymer ?
#
loop_
_entity_poly.entity_id
_entity_poly.type
_entity_poly.pdbx_seq_one_letter_code
_entity_poly.pdbx_strand_id
1 'polypeptide(L)'
;MDAYLGSPPLDDPSCPGVSFSHRWDDPTIIANFKSKIADYARWAREAYDLQGVDDAAALTAWQKLFGPEFAADEVKAARNDIVAAKVTRELAARVTVLPPAEIAPDEEFIHDRYPVSAPRYSANIEATIINLPRNNFLRKRRVVAKSRELQFNLRTDTPEPYEVLWKVRNHGPEAARVPGGLRGQIRIGGNKTRNVHNESTLYRGSHYVEAYVVKDDMVVASDHHTVTIE
;
A
#
# COMPACT_ATOMS: atom_id res chain seq x y z
N MET A 1 -33.05 2.97 -20.52
CA MET A 1 -32.30 2.35 -21.63
C MET A 1 -33.21 1.54 -22.55
N ASP A 2 -34.14 0.77 -22.00
CA ASP A 2 -35.12 0.01 -22.83
C ASP A 2 -35.99 0.88 -23.70
N ALA A 3 -36.30 2.10 -23.27
CA ALA A 3 -37.05 3.09 -24.10
C ALA A 3 -36.30 3.56 -25.35
N TYR A 4 -34.98 3.40 -25.37
CA TYR A 4 -34.15 3.81 -26.50
C TYR A 4 -34.10 2.76 -27.63
N LEU A 5 -34.34 1.49 -27.29
CA LEU A 5 -34.29 0.38 -28.24
C LEU A 5 -35.51 0.29 -29.18
N GLY A 6 -36.51 1.13 -28.98
CA GLY A 6 -37.68 1.25 -29.85
C GLY A 6 -37.86 2.65 -30.51
N SER A 7 -36.89 3.53 -30.31
CA SER A 7 -37.01 4.96 -30.69
C SER A 7 -36.29 5.32 -32.00
N PRO A 8 -36.59 6.48 -32.56
CA PRO A 8 -36.18 6.93 -33.88
C PRO A 8 -34.66 7.10 -34.02
N PRO A 9 -34.17 7.40 -35.22
CA PRO A 9 -32.77 7.39 -35.57
C PRO A 9 -31.91 8.21 -34.62
N LEU A 10 -30.79 7.61 -34.17
CA LEU A 10 -29.72 8.32 -33.45
C LEU A 10 -29.01 9.23 -34.47
N ASP A 11 -29.29 10.51 -34.39
CA ASP A 11 -28.55 11.49 -35.15
C ASP A 11 -27.15 11.71 -34.59
N ASP A 12 -26.18 11.86 -35.48
CA ASP A 12 -24.81 12.17 -35.10
C ASP A 12 -24.75 13.63 -34.57
N PRO A 13 -24.46 13.84 -33.28
CA PRO A 13 -24.42 15.19 -32.71
C PRO A 13 -23.30 16.06 -33.30
N SER A 14 -22.29 15.45 -33.93
CA SER A 14 -21.16 16.15 -34.55
C SER A 14 -21.39 16.47 -36.04
N CYS A 15 -22.38 15.83 -36.67
CA CYS A 15 -22.71 15.98 -38.09
C CYS A 15 -24.22 16.10 -38.31
N PRO A 16 -24.81 17.32 -38.26
CA PRO A 16 -26.23 17.50 -38.46
C PRO A 16 -26.72 16.90 -39.79
N GLY A 17 -27.77 16.08 -39.72
CA GLY A 17 -28.34 15.39 -40.88
C GLY A 17 -27.73 14.03 -41.19
N VAL A 18 -26.73 13.59 -40.42
CA VAL A 18 -26.20 12.24 -40.48
C VAL A 18 -26.80 11.43 -39.33
N SER A 19 -27.34 10.25 -39.66
CA SER A 19 -27.93 9.35 -38.68
C SER A 19 -27.17 8.02 -38.65
N PHE A 20 -26.98 7.46 -37.46
CA PHE A 20 -26.46 6.09 -37.29
C PHE A 20 -27.51 5.02 -37.55
N SER A 21 -28.74 5.39 -37.95
CA SER A 21 -29.85 4.45 -38.16
C SER A 21 -29.58 3.39 -39.22
N HIS A 22 -28.72 3.68 -40.22
CA HIS A 22 -28.33 2.69 -41.26
C HIS A 22 -27.64 1.44 -40.69
N ARG A 23 -27.13 1.50 -39.47
CA ARG A 23 -26.54 0.36 -38.78
C ARG A 23 -27.56 -0.51 -38.06
N TRP A 24 -28.82 -0.08 -37.99
CA TRP A 24 -29.91 -0.81 -37.33
C TRP A 24 -30.69 -1.70 -38.29
N ASP A 25 -30.36 -1.68 -39.59
CA ASP A 25 -31.04 -2.50 -40.61
C ASP A 25 -30.58 -3.96 -40.60
N ASP A 26 -29.44 -4.25 -39.97
CA ASP A 26 -28.91 -5.61 -39.81
C ASP A 26 -29.30 -6.21 -38.44
N PRO A 27 -30.13 -7.27 -38.44
CA PRO A 27 -30.55 -7.95 -37.20
C PRO A 27 -29.37 -8.45 -36.33
N THR A 28 -28.26 -8.81 -36.97
CA THR A 28 -27.05 -9.29 -36.26
C THR A 28 -26.40 -8.15 -35.51
N ILE A 29 -26.29 -6.97 -36.12
CA ILE A 29 -25.76 -5.76 -35.49
C ILE A 29 -26.62 -5.35 -34.29
N ILE A 30 -27.97 -5.37 -34.48
CA ILE A 30 -28.92 -5.07 -33.41
C ILE A 30 -28.78 -6.05 -32.24
N ALA A 31 -28.70 -7.35 -32.52
CA ALA A 31 -28.56 -8.37 -31.51
C ALA A 31 -27.26 -8.21 -30.72
N ASN A 32 -26.14 -7.98 -31.40
CA ASN A 32 -24.82 -7.71 -30.80
C ASN A 32 -24.85 -6.44 -29.95
N PHE A 33 -25.45 -5.37 -30.41
CA PHE A 33 -25.58 -4.13 -29.66
C PHE A 33 -26.41 -4.33 -28.38
N LYS A 34 -27.58 -4.99 -28.49
CA LYS A 34 -28.42 -5.31 -27.31
C LYS A 34 -27.68 -6.14 -26.30
N SER A 35 -26.93 -7.17 -26.74
CA SER A 35 -26.09 -7.99 -25.88
C SER A 35 -25.03 -7.16 -25.16
N LYS A 36 -24.33 -6.28 -25.88
CA LYS A 36 -23.30 -5.40 -25.30
C LYS A 36 -23.87 -4.42 -24.29
N ILE A 37 -25.03 -3.81 -24.58
CA ILE A 37 -25.69 -2.92 -23.61
C ILE A 37 -26.10 -3.69 -22.35
N ALA A 38 -26.61 -4.90 -22.48
CA ALA A 38 -26.97 -5.73 -21.34
C ALA A 38 -25.73 -6.06 -20.47
N ASP A 39 -24.59 -6.41 -21.10
CA ASP A 39 -23.35 -6.62 -20.41
C ASP A 39 -22.86 -5.36 -19.69
N TYR A 40 -22.90 -4.22 -20.35
CA TYR A 40 -22.49 -2.95 -19.77
C TYR A 40 -23.38 -2.53 -18.59
N ALA A 41 -24.70 -2.72 -18.72
CA ALA A 41 -25.63 -2.45 -17.62
C ALA A 41 -25.38 -3.36 -16.41
N ARG A 42 -25.05 -4.64 -16.65
CA ARG A 42 -24.68 -5.59 -15.60
C ARG A 42 -23.39 -5.19 -14.91
N TRP A 43 -22.33 -4.86 -15.67
CA TRP A 43 -21.05 -4.42 -15.10
C TRP A 43 -21.14 -3.10 -14.34
N ALA A 44 -21.93 -2.15 -14.85
CA ALA A 44 -22.18 -0.89 -14.16
C ALA A 44 -22.91 -1.11 -12.83
N ARG A 45 -23.88 -2.02 -12.79
CA ARG A 45 -24.59 -2.39 -11.56
C ARG A 45 -23.66 -3.09 -10.58
N GLU A 46 -22.89 -4.09 -11.05
CA GLU A 46 -21.87 -4.76 -10.24
C GLU A 46 -20.90 -3.75 -9.61
N ALA A 47 -20.40 -2.79 -10.40
CA ALA A 47 -19.50 -1.77 -9.91
C ALA A 47 -20.14 -0.84 -8.86
N TYR A 48 -21.40 -0.43 -9.10
CA TYR A 48 -22.15 0.41 -8.17
C TYR A 48 -22.45 -0.30 -6.84
N ASP A 49 -22.85 -1.56 -6.89
CA ASP A 49 -23.20 -2.35 -5.71
C ASP A 49 -21.96 -2.65 -4.83
N LEU A 50 -20.78 -2.67 -5.45
CA LEU A 50 -19.50 -2.91 -4.75
C LEU A 50 -18.87 -1.63 -4.19
N GLN A 51 -19.31 -0.46 -4.62
CA GLN A 51 -18.77 0.82 -4.18
C GLN A 51 -18.97 1.03 -2.68
N GLY A 52 -17.88 1.30 -1.96
CA GLY A 52 -17.89 1.44 -0.50
C GLY A 52 -17.93 0.11 0.27
N VAL A 53 -18.00 -1.03 -0.43
CA VAL A 53 -17.94 -2.39 0.15
C VAL A 53 -16.62 -3.07 -0.23
N ASP A 54 -16.29 -3.03 -1.51
CA ASP A 54 -15.02 -3.52 -2.09
C ASP A 54 -14.67 -2.61 -3.28
N ASP A 55 -13.99 -1.51 -2.98
CA ASP A 55 -13.64 -0.50 -3.97
C ASP A 55 -12.70 -1.04 -5.05
N ALA A 56 -11.85 -2.01 -4.74
CA ALA A 56 -10.97 -2.65 -5.72
C ALA A 56 -11.76 -3.48 -6.74
N ALA A 57 -12.75 -4.24 -6.28
CA ALA A 57 -13.65 -4.99 -7.14
C ALA A 57 -14.56 -4.05 -7.94
N ALA A 58 -15.04 -2.96 -7.33
CA ALA A 58 -15.82 -1.93 -7.99
C ALA A 58 -15.04 -1.29 -9.15
N LEU A 59 -13.80 -0.86 -8.93
CA LEU A 59 -12.93 -0.30 -9.96
C LEU A 59 -12.63 -1.32 -11.07
N THR A 60 -12.45 -2.59 -10.72
CA THR A 60 -12.25 -3.66 -11.70
C THR A 60 -13.51 -3.90 -12.56
N ALA A 61 -14.70 -3.76 -11.98
CA ALA A 61 -15.96 -3.84 -12.72
C ALA A 61 -16.14 -2.62 -13.67
N TRP A 62 -15.76 -1.42 -13.23
CA TRP A 62 -15.72 -0.23 -14.09
C TRP A 62 -14.73 -0.37 -15.24
N GLN A 63 -13.58 -1.03 -15.04
CA GLN A 63 -12.64 -1.30 -16.15
C GLN A 63 -13.22 -2.19 -17.24
N LYS A 64 -14.16 -3.11 -16.92
CA LYS A 64 -14.87 -3.90 -17.93
C LYS A 64 -15.72 -3.00 -18.84
N LEU A 65 -16.19 -1.87 -18.32
CA LEU A 65 -17.05 -0.91 -19.06
C LEU A 65 -16.22 0.10 -19.85
N PHE A 66 -15.24 0.74 -19.21
CA PHE A 66 -14.50 1.88 -19.75
C PHE A 66 -13.13 1.51 -20.34
N GLY A 67 -12.73 0.25 -20.22
CA GLY A 67 -11.42 -0.24 -20.67
C GLY A 67 -10.37 -0.31 -19.58
N PRO A 68 -9.26 -1.02 -19.83
CA PRO A 68 -8.22 -1.31 -18.83
C PRO A 68 -7.48 -0.05 -18.34
N GLU A 69 -7.50 1.03 -19.11
CA GLU A 69 -6.86 2.30 -18.75
C GLU A 69 -7.67 3.12 -17.75
N PHE A 70 -8.93 2.77 -17.54
CA PHE A 70 -9.77 3.47 -16.56
C PHE A 70 -9.29 3.18 -15.16
N ALA A 71 -8.93 4.23 -14.42
CA ALA A 71 -8.45 4.14 -13.04
C ALA A 71 -7.35 3.06 -12.84
N ALA A 72 -6.42 2.95 -13.82
CA ALA A 72 -5.41 1.87 -13.84
C ALA A 72 -4.48 1.94 -12.63
N ASP A 73 -4.10 3.14 -12.21
CA ASP A 73 -3.22 3.35 -11.05
C ASP A 73 -3.94 3.05 -9.75
N GLU A 74 -5.21 3.44 -9.61
CA GLU A 74 -6.04 3.16 -8.45
C GLU A 74 -6.33 1.67 -8.31
N VAL A 75 -6.61 0.97 -9.41
CA VAL A 75 -6.79 -0.50 -9.41
C VAL A 75 -5.50 -1.20 -9.00
N LYS A 76 -4.36 -0.72 -9.48
CA LYS A 76 -3.05 -1.27 -9.11
C LYS A 76 -2.74 -1.02 -7.64
N ALA A 77 -3.02 0.18 -7.13
CA ALA A 77 -2.87 0.53 -5.72
C ALA A 77 -3.77 -0.34 -4.84
N ALA A 78 -5.06 -0.44 -5.17
CA ALA A 78 -6.02 -1.25 -4.42
C ALA A 78 -5.65 -2.75 -4.41
N ARG A 79 -5.14 -3.30 -5.53
CA ARG A 79 -4.63 -4.69 -5.57
C ARG A 79 -3.41 -4.87 -4.69
N ASN A 80 -2.51 -3.90 -4.65
CA ASN A 80 -1.35 -3.93 -3.77
C ASN A 80 -1.76 -3.88 -2.30
N ASP A 81 -2.77 -3.08 -1.96
CA ASP A 81 -3.32 -2.97 -0.61
C ASP A 81 -4.01 -4.29 -0.18
N ILE A 82 -4.76 -4.94 -1.08
CA ILE A 82 -5.35 -6.27 -0.81
C ILE A 82 -4.25 -7.31 -0.59
N VAL A 83 -3.20 -7.30 -1.41
CA VAL A 83 -2.06 -8.21 -1.24
C VAL A 83 -1.34 -7.91 0.08
N ALA A 84 -1.15 -6.63 0.41
CA ALA A 84 -0.56 -6.21 1.68
C ALA A 84 -1.45 -6.62 2.87
N ALA A 85 -2.76 -6.40 2.79
CA ALA A 85 -3.73 -6.78 3.81
C ALA A 85 -3.82 -8.31 3.97
N LYS A 86 -3.80 -9.07 2.86
CA LYS A 86 -3.76 -10.54 2.90
C LYS A 86 -2.49 -11.04 3.55
N VAL A 87 -1.35 -10.49 3.16
CA VAL A 87 -0.05 -10.81 3.77
C VAL A 87 -0.03 -10.42 5.25
N THR A 88 -0.59 -9.26 5.61
CA THR A 88 -0.72 -8.83 7.01
C THR A 88 -1.64 -9.76 7.80
N ARG A 89 -2.75 -10.20 7.20
CA ARG A 89 -3.69 -11.17 7.80
C ARG A 89 -3.07 -12.56 7.97
N GLU A 90 -2.33 -13.04 6.97
CA GLU A 90 -1.58 -14.30 7.06
C GLU A 90 -0.46 -14.24 8.09
N LEU A 91 0.18 -13.07 8.23
CA LEU A 91 1.16 -12.80 9.28
C LEU A 91 0.49 -12.70 10.65
N ALA A 92 -0.63 -11.99 10.77
CA ALA A 92 -1.40 -11.91 12.02
C ALA A 92 -1.94 -13.28 12.45
N ALA A 93 -2.32 -14.14 11.51
CA ALA A 93 -2.71 -15.52 11.79
C ALA A 93 -1.53 -16.42 12.20
N ARG A 94 -0.31 -16.05 11.82
CA ARG A 94 0.95 -16.71 12.23
C ARG A 94 1.57 -16.07 13.48
N VAL A 95 1.21 -14.82 13.76
CA VAL A 95 1.54 -14.16 15.02
C VAL A 95 0.60 -14.75 16.07
N THR A 96 1.09 -15.69 16.83
CA THR A 96 0.54 -16.04 18.14
C THR A 96 0.19 -14.73 18.84
N VAL A 97 -1.03 -14.60 19.36
CA VAL A 97 -1.45 -13.44 20.16
C VAL A 97 -0.30 -13.07 21.08
N LEU A 98 0.31 -11.91 20.85
CA LEU A 98 1.43 -11.45 21.67
C LEU A 98 0.96 -11.40 23.11
N PRO A 99 1.64 -12.07 24.04
CA PRO A 99 1.24 -12.01 25.44
C PRO A 99 1.26 -10.54 25.92
N PRO A 100 0.38 -10.15 26.84
CA PRO A 100 0.32 -8.78 27.37
C PRO A 100 1.65 -8.20 27.84
N ALA A 101 2.60 -9.07 28.20
CA ALA A 101 3.97 -8.71 28.57
C ALA A 101 4.80 -8.10 27.43
N GLU A 102 4.34 -8.17 26.18
CA GLU A 102 5.03 -7.58 25.03
C GLU A 102 4.49 -6.20 24.65
N ILE A 103 3.57 -5.63 25.42
CA ILE A 103 3.14 -4.24 25.26
C ILE A 103 4.29 -3.34 25.75
N ALA A 104 4.82 -2.49 24.85
CA ALA A 104 5.80 -1.49 25.24
C ALA A 104 5.06 -0.30 25.86
N PRO A 105 5.28 -0.01 27.17
CA PRO A 105 4.54 1.06 27.85
C PRO A 105 4.84 2.45 27.28
N ASP A 106 6.02 2.62 26.67
CA ASP A 106 6.48 3.89 26.11
C ASP A 106 6.44 3.89 24.57
N GLU A 107 5.58 3.07 23.97
CA GLU A 107 5.45 3.06 22.52
C GLU A 107 4.72 4.32 22.04
N GLU A 108 5.31 4.98 21.05
CA GLU A 108 4.78 6.19 20.43
C GLU A 108 4.25 5.90 19.03
N PHE A 109 3.22 6.64 18.65
CA PHE A 109 2.61 6.52 17.33
C PHE A 109 2.74 7.83 16.57
N ILE A 110 3.07 7.73 15.29
CA ILE A 110 3.36 8.92 14.47
C ILE A 110 2.14 9.85 14.34
N HIS A 111 0.94 9.28 14.31
CA HIS A 111 -0.31 10.04 14.19
C HIS A 111 -0.65 10.87 15.43
N ASP A 112 0.00 10.59 16.57
CA ASP A 112 -0.12 11.42 17.78
C ASP A 112 0.74 12.68 17.71
N ARG A 113 1.72 12.71 16.80
CA ARG A 113 2.66 13.82 16.64
C ARG A 113 2.39 14.64 15.37
N TYR A 114 2.05 13.96 14.28
CA TYR A 114 1.87 14.57 12.97
C TYR A 114 0.64 14.00 12.27
N PRO A 115 -0.14 14.82 11.56
CA PRO A 115 -1.17 14.31 10.65
C PRO A 115 -0.50 13.47 9.54
N VAL A 116 -1.11 12.34 9.23
CA VAL A 116 -0.64 11.44 8.17
C VAL A 116 -1.48 11.70 6.92
N SER A 117 -0.86 12.13 5.84
CA SER A 117 -1.52 12.27 4.54
C SER A 117 -1.45 10.96 3.75
N ALA A 118 -2.26 10.86 2.70
CA ALA A 118 -1.98 9.87 1.64
C ALA A 118 -0.54 10.08 1.15
N PRO A 119 0.23 9.01 0.88
CA PRO A 119 1.61 9.11 0.44
C PRO A 119 1.73 10.00 -0.80
N ARG A 120 2.46 11.12 -0.68
CA ARG A 120 2.70 12.05 -1.78
C ARG A 120 4.02 11.77 -2.48
N TYR A 121 4.93 11.12 -1.76
CA TYR A 121 6.27 10.78 -2.20
C TYR A 121 6.58 9.33 -1.86
N SER A 122 7.61 8.78 -2.50
CA SER A 122 8.09 7.44 -2.19
C SER A 122 9.02 7.45 -0.97
N ALA A 123 8.96 6.38 -0.21
CA ALA A 123 9.95 6.05 0.81
C ALA A 123 10.29 4.57 0.69
N ASN A 124 11.57 4.23 0.81
CA ASN A 124 12.04 2.86 0.79
C ASN A 124 13.23 2.69 1.73
N ILE A 125 13.11 1.75 2.68
CA ILE A 125 14.18 1.39 3.61
C ILE A 125 14.95 0.20 3.03
N GLU A 126 16.22 0.42 2.71
CA GLU A 126 17.17 -0.63 2.36
C GLU A 126 17.97 -1.02 3.60
N ALA A 127 17.96 -2.30 3.95
CA ALA A 127 18.73 -2.80 5.08
C ALA A 127 19.94 -3.60 4.59
N THR A 128 21.10 -3.41 5.24
CA THR A 128 22.33 -4.12 4.97
C THR A 128 22.95 -4.61 6.27
N ILE A 129 23.61 -5.78 6.23
CA ILE A 129 24.44 -6.23 7.36
C ILE A 129 25.81 -5.60 7.17
N ILE A 130 26.24 -4.82 8.17
CA ILE A 130 27.56 -4.18 8.18
C ILE A 130 28.64 -5.22 8.53
N ASN A 131 29.86 -4.98 8.04
CA ASN A 131 31.06 -5.79 8.36
C ASN A 131 31.03 -7.24 7.83
N LEU A 132 30.34 -7.48 6.73
CA LEU A 132 30.50 -8.71 5.97
C LEU A 132 31.26 -8.44 4.66
N PRO A 133 32.08 -9.43 4.15
CA PRO A 133 32.96 -9.23 3.00
C PRO A 133 32.30 -8.87 1.66
N ARG A 134 31.00 -8.88 1.58
CA ARG A 134 30.20 -8.45 0.44
C ARG A 134 28.93 -7.79 0.97
N ASN A 135 28.48 -6.72 0.29
CA ASN A 135 27.23 -6.01 0.58
C ASN A 135 26.05 -6.99 0.61
N ASN A 136 25.69 -7.44 1.81
CA ASN A 136 24.57 -8.33 2.01
C ASN A 136 23.32 -7.49 2.25
N PHE A 137 22.62 -7.12 1.14
CA PHE A 137 21.30 -6.54 1.22
C PHE A 137 20.34 -7.52 1.87
N LEU A 138 19.71 -7.07 2.94
CA LEU A 138 18.61 -7.79 3.57
C LEU A 138 17.34 -7.50 2.79
N ARG A 139 16.80 -8.51 2.15
CA ARG A 139 15.42 -8.43 1.64
C ARG A 139 14.48 -8.31 2.84
N LYS A 140 13.42 -7.53 2.72
CA LYS A 140 12.35 -7.47 3.73
C LYS A 140 11.99 -8.90 4.19
N ARG A 141 12.07 -9.18 5.51
CA ARG A 141 11.80 -10.48 6.18
C ARG A 141 12.91 -11.54 6.11
N ARG A 142 14.14 -11.16 5.90
CA ARG A 142 15.24 -12.14 6.03
C ARG A 142 15.54 -12.44 7.50
N VAL A 143 15.85 -13.70 7.75
CA VAL A 143 16.37 -14.15 9.06
C VAL A 143 17.83 -13.76 9.19
N VAL A 144 18.19 -13.20 10.34
CA VAL A 144 19.56 -12.75 10.67
C VAL A 144 19.96 -13.33 12.03
N ALA A 145 21.21 -13.76 12.14
CA ALA A 145 21.74 -14.21 13.41
C ALA A 145 21.91 -13.06 14.40
N LYS A 146 21.88 -13.37 15.69
CA LYS A 146 22.22 -12.42 16.77
C LYS A 146 23.62 -11.84 16.61
N SER A 147 23.88 -10.73 17.27
CA SER A 147 25.17 -10.04 17.32
C SER A 147 25.67 -9.60 15.94
N ARG A 148 24.76 -9.19 15.08
CA ARG A 148 25.03 -8.52 13.81
C ARG A 148 24.69 -7.05 13.90
N GLU A 149 25.43 -6.25 13.11
CA GLU A 149 25.15 -4.84 12.93
C GLU A 149 24.39 -4.64 11.62
N LEU A 150 23.28 -3.93 11.70
CA LEU A 150 22.42 -3.61 10.57
C LEU A 150 22.49 -2.12 10.31
N GLN A 151 22.49 -1.74 9.04
CA GLN A 151 22.32 -0.37 8.60
C GLN A 151 21.05 -0.27 7.76
N PHE A 152 20.19 0.66 8.12
CA PHE A 152 18.98 1.00 7.41
C PHE A 152 19.20 2.34 6.71
N ASN A 153 19.02 2.35 5.39
CA ASN A 153 19.16 3.55 4.56
C ASN A 153 17.77 3.88 3.99
N LEU A 154 17.26 5.05 4.34
CA LEU A 154 16.04 5.57 3.76
C LEU A 154 16.35 6.27 2.43
N ARG A 155 15.68 5.84 1.36
CA ARG A 155 15.62 6.56 0.09
C ARG A 155 14.23 7.16 -0.06
N THR A 156 14.17 8.43 -0.43
CA THR A 156 12.93 9.16 -0.70
C THR A 156 13.13 10.14 -1.83
N ASP A 157 12.08 10.38 -2.60
CA ASP A 157 12.03 11.43 -3.63
C ASP A 157 11.39 12.73 -3.10
N THR A 158 11.16 12.81 -1.78
CA THR A 158 10.63 14.02 -1.15
C THR A 158 11.61 15.19 -1.36
N PRO A 159 11.17 16.31 -1.95
CA PRO A 159 12.02 17.48 -2.13
C PRO A 159 12.32 18.16 -0.80
N GLU A 160 13.55 18.66 -0.65
CA GLU A 160 13.99 19.45 0.52
C GLU A 160 13.16 20.74 0.69
N PRO A 161 12.99 21.26 1.89
CA PRO A 161 13.40 20.67 3.16
C PRO A 161 12.39 19.61 3.68
N TYR A 162 12.90 18.60 4.36
CA TYR A 162 12.09 17.61 5.10
C TYR A 162 12.85 17.09 6.31
N GLU A 163 12.14 16.52 7.26
CA GLU A 163 12.69 15.78 8.39
C GLU A 163 12.45 14.28 8.23
N VAL A 164 13.28 13.47 8.88
CA VAL A 164 13.07 12.01 8.98
C VAL A 164 12.98 11.62 10.44
N LEU A 165 11.93 10.88 10.78
CA LEU A 165 11.78 10.31 12.09
C LEU A 165 11.91 8.78 11.98
N TRP A 166 12.59 8.20 12.95
CA TRP A 166 12.83 6.75 13.02
C TRP A 166 12.19 6.16 14.26
N LYS A 167 11.55 5.00 14.10
CA LYS A 167 11.04 4.19 15.18
C LYS A 167 11.62 2.77 15.07
N VAL A 168 12.07 2.24 16.17
CA VAL A 168 12.53 0.84 16.27
C VAL A 168 11.71 0.13 17.31
N ARG A 169 11.12 -1.01 16.95
CA ARG A 169 10.30 -1.83 17.82
C ARG A 169 10.81 -3.25 17.83
N ASN A 170 11.10 -3.75 19.03
CA ASN A 170 11.55 -5.12 19.25
C ASN A 170 10.37 -5.97 19.75
N HIS A 171 10.29 -7.20 19.25
CA HIS A 171 9.31 -8.19 19.68
C HIS A 171 10.01 -9.48 20.09
N GLY A 172 9.38 -10.20 20.99
CA GLY A 172 9.84 -11.49 21.45
C GLY A 172 10.20 -11.50 22.93
N PRO A 173 10.22 -12.70 23.55
CA PRO A 173 10.38 -12.85 24.98
C PRO A 173 11.74 -12.40 25.51
N GLU A 174 12.79 -12.41 24.69
CA GLU A 174 14.09 -11.87 25.09
C GLU A 174 14.04 -10.35 25.27
N ALA A 175 13.47 -9.63 24.32
CA ALA A 175 13.32 -8.18 24.40
C ALA A 175 12.38 -7.77 25.55
N ALA A 176 11.29 -8.51 25.75
CA ALA A 176 10.31 -8.24 26.80
C ALA A 176 10.86 -8.39 28.22
N ARG A 177 11.89 -9.23 28.44
CA ARG A 177 12.53 -9.43 29.75
C ARG A 177 13.49 -8.32 30.15
N VAL A 178 13.87 -7.47 29.19
CA VAL A 178 14.85 -6.40 29.44
C VAL A 178 14.10 -5.08 29.59
N PRO A 179 14.27 -4.32 30.66
CA PRO A 179 13.69 -3.00 30.83
C PRO A 179 14.05 -2.12 29.63
N GLY A 180 13.02 -1.54 28.94
CA GLY A 180 13.19 -0.76 27.71
C GLY A 180 13.61 -1.56 26.48
N GLY A 181 13.70 -2.90 26.57
CA GLY A 181 14.12 -3.75 25.44
C GLY A 181 13.13 -3.78 24.29
N LEU A 182 11.84 -3.59 24.56
CA LEU A 182 10.79 -3.54 23.54
C LEU A 182 10.87 -2.27 22.68
N ARG A 183 11.38 -1.16 23.22
CA ARG A 183 11.50 0.13 22.50
C ARG A 183 10.16 0.63 21.98
N GLY A 184 10.14 1.41 20.91
CA GLY A 184 8.93 1.93 20.25
C GLY A 184 8.86 3.46 20.21
N GLN A 185 9.87 4.15 20.77
CA GLN A 185 9.93 5.61 20.75
C GLN A 185 10.32 6.11 19.35
N ILE A 186 9.71 7.23 18.97
CA ILE A 186 10.00 7.93 17.70
C ILE A 186 11.06 9.00 17.95
N ARG A 187 12.14 8.97 17.17
CA ARG A 187 13.28 9.89 17.29
C ARG A 187 13.52 10.63 15.96
N ILE A 188 13.87 11.90 16.07
CA ILE A 188 14.23 12.72 14.92
C ILE A 188 15.64 12.34 14.45
N GLY A 189 15.77 12.11 13.14
CA GLY A 189 17.01 11.71 12.50
C GLY A 189 17.46 10.30 12.82
N GLY A 190 18.33 9.74 11.97
CA GLY A 190 18.99 8.49 12.24
C GLY A 190 20.20 8.70 13.16
N ASN A 191 20.68 7.62 13.78
CA ASN A 191 21.85 7.68 14.66
C ASN A 191 23.20 7.82 13.91
N LYS A 192 23.19 7.77 12.60
CA LYS A 192 24.35 7.98 11.74
C LYS A 192 24.21 9.28 10.92
N THR A 193 23.17 9.40 10.17
CA THR A 193 22.75 10.62 9.46
C THR A 193 21.21 10.68 9.48
N ARG A 194 20.63 11.77 9.01
CA ARG A 194 19.16 11.91 8.93
C ARG A 194 18.49 10.68 8.27
N ASN A 195 19.06 10.20 7.18
CA ASN A 195 18.50 9.12 6.38
C ASN A 195 19.14 7.75 6.67
N VAL A 196 20.03 7.63 7.67
CA VAL A 196 20.76 6.39 7.97
C VAL A 196 20.65 6.06 9.45
N HIS A 197 20.12 4.89 9.74
CA HIS A 197 19.97 4.37 11.08
C HIS A 197 20.66 3.01 11.23
N ASN A 198 21.49 2.85 12.26
CA ASN A 198 22.19 1.60 12.57
C ASN A 198 21.57 0.94 13.78
N GLU A 199 21.41 -0.38 13.73
CA GLU A 199 20.89 -1.18 14.84
C GLU A 199 21.68 -2.49 14.99
N SER A 200 21.70 -3.02 16.20
CA SER A 200 22.30 -4.33 16.49
C SER A 200 21.22 -5.38 16.75
N THR A 201 21.46 -6.61 16.30
CA THR A 201 20.56 -7.75 16.50
C THR A 201 20.79 -8.38 17.88
N LEU A 202 20.25 -7.77 18.93
CA LEU A 202 20.49 -8.18 20.31
C LEU A 202 19.54 -9.28 20.80
N TYR A 203 18.28 -9.22 20.42
CA TYR A 203 17.22 -10.09 20.94
C TYR A 203 16.65 -10.96 19.84
N ARG A 204 16.38 -12.22 20.13
CA ARG A 204 15.64 -13.11 19.23
C ARG A 204 14.19 -12.67 19.12
N GLY A 205 13.66 -12.75 17.91
CA GLY A 205 12.28 -12.39 17.64
C GLY A 205 12.13 -11.62 16.33
N SER A 206 10.95 -11.08 16.10
CA SER A 206 10.65 -10.23 14.96
C SER A 206 10.77 -8.75 15.38
N HIS A 207 11.63 -8.01 14.72
CA HIS A 207 11.89 -6.60 14.98
C HIS A 207 11.56 -5.79 13.75
N TYR A 208 11.13 -4.54 13.92
CA TYR A 208 10.93 -3.66 12.78
C TYR A 208 11.50 -2.26 13.02
N VAL A 209 11.85 -1.64 11.91
CA VAL A 209 12.27 -0.24 11.83
C VAL A 209 11.32 0.48 10.91
N GLU A 210 10.80 1.60 11.36
CA GLU A 210 9.95 2.50 10.59
C GLU A 210 10.68 3.82 10.36
N ALA A 211 10.52 4.38 9.18
CA ALA A 211 10.96 5.72 8.87
C ALA A 211 9.79 6.54 8.32
N TYR A 212 9.64 7.74 8.85
CA TYR A 212 8.61 8.70 8.47
C TYR A 212 9.27 9.95 7.92
N VAL A 213 8.87 10.38 6.74
CA VAL A 213 9.32 11.63 6.14
C VAL A 213 8.27 12.69 6.43
N VAL A 214 8.67 13.73 7.17
CA VAL A 214 7.81 14.84 7.56
C VAL A 214 8.20 16.07 6.77
N LYS A 215 7.23 16.68 6.12
CA LYS A 215 7.35 17.95 5.39
C LYS A 215 6.13 18.81 5.66
N ASP A 216 6.36 20.08 5.94
CA ASP A 216 5.29 21.03 6.26
C ASP A 216 4.37 20.53 7.39
N ASP A 217 4.97 20.00 8.47
CA ASP A 217 4.33 19.42 9.65
C ASP A 217 3.37 18.25 9.34
N MET A 218 3.60 17.54 8.26
CA MET A 218 2.78 16.40 7.83
C MET A 218 3.65 15.23 7.41
N VAL A 219 3.24 13.99 7.74
CA VAL A 219 3.87 12.79 7.19
C VAL A 219 3.47 12.65 5.73
N VAL A 220 4.44 12.75 4.83
CA VAL A 220 4.22 12.73 3.37
C VAL A 220 4.70 11.45 2.70
N ALA A 221 5.54 10.67 3.39
CA ALA A 221 5.99 9.35 2.97
C ALA A 221 6.43 8.53 4.19
N SER A 222 6.32 7.22 4.12
CA SER A 222 6.82 6.31 5.15
C SER A 222 7.13 4.94 4.56
N ASP A 223 8.04 4.22 5.22
CA ASP A 223 8.28 2.80 4.95
C ASP A 223 8.65 2.08 6.23
N HIS A 224 8.53 0.76 6.24
CA HIS A 224 8.96 -0.09 7.34
C HIS A 224 9.76 -1.29 6.84
N HIS A 225 10.70 -1.75 7.66
CA HIS A 225 11.51 -2.93 7.38
C HIS A 225 11.49 -3.88 8.56
N THR A 226 11.03 -5.11 8.34
CA THR A 226 10.99 -6.15 9.37
C THR A 226 12.18 -7.09 9.22
N VAL A 227 12.82 -7.41 10.36
CA VAL A 227 13.93 -8.36 10.46
C VAL A 227 13.57 -9.41 11.49
N THR A 228 13.74 -10.68 11.15
CA THR A 228 13.64 -11.81 12.11
C THR A 228 15.03 -12.17 12.59
N ILE A 229 15.23 -12.24 13.91
CA ILE A 229 16.52 -12.56 14.56
C ILE A 229 16.41 -13.92 15.23
N GLU A 230 17.35 -14.80 14.89
CA GLU A 230 17.49 -16.16 15.47
C GLU A 230 18.77 -16.35 16.27
#